data_eeb15908287e8b6ccf7fdf15b82b7543
#
_entry.id   eeb15908287e8b6ccf7fdf15b82b7543
#
_cell.length_a   1.000
_cell.length_b   1.000
_cell.length_c   1.000
_cell.angle_alpha   90.00
_cell.angle_beta   90.00
_cell.angle_gamma   90.00
#
_symmetry.space_group_name_H-M   'P 1'
#
loop_
_entity.id
_entity.type
_entity.pdbx_description
1 polymer ?
#
loop_
_entity_poly.entity_id
_entity_poly.type
_entity_poly.pdbx_seq_one_letter_code
_entity_poly.pdbx_strand_id
1 'polypeptide(L)'
;MTDSIQKIKFPELIFGFVAPIGADLTTTVAAFRSYFGRRGYRVIEIKVTDIYNVLQRYIVPDEPLAKSPLHRRYATYIAYGNQLRAKFDDAILAATAIRRVMSKRLKIGRTPEEHFSKTAFLIHQFKRKEEIDLLRAVYGRLFFQVSIYSRRGARVDYLSRKFASSDHATGHLRYRHAAEELIQVDEDEVGKLHGQRVAKIFHDADFIANLDAPENIGNQVDRFCELIFGSNSISPTRTEYGLFLAKAAALRTLDLSR
;
A
#
# COMPACT_ATOMS: atom_id res chain seq x y z
N MET A 1 23.01 -2.49 38.17
CA MET A 1 21.82 -1.73 37.76
C MET A 1 21.47 -2.20 36.35
N THR A 2 20.52 -3.07 36.24
CA THR A 2 19.99 -3.50 34.94
C THR A 2 19.06 -2.40 34.47
N ASP A 3 19.51 -1.56 33.55
CA ASP A 3 18.62 -0.66 32.80
C ASP A 3 17.57 -1.53 32.11
N SER A 4 16.37 -1.59 32.71
CA SER A 4 15.24 -2.20 32.06
C SER A 4 14.93 -1.37 30.81
N ILE A 5 15.24 -1.92 29.65
CA ILE A 5 14.81 -1.35 28.36
C ILE A 5 13.31 -1.17 28.47
N GLN A 6 12.87 0.06 28.64
CA GLN A 6 11.43 0.37 28.67
C GLN A 6 10.84 0.00 27.31
N LYS A 7 10.08 -1.08 27.29
CA LYS A 7 9.36 -1.52 26.11
C LYS A 7 8.35 -0.45 25.75
N ILE A 8 8.47 0.16 24.57
CA ILE A 8 7.47 1.11 24.07
C ILE A 8 6.14 0.35 23.97
N LYS A 9 5.22 0.65 24.87
CA LYS A 9 3.94 -0.07 25.02
C LYS A 9 3.02 0.13 23.82
N PHE A 10 3.13 1.27 23.15
CA PHE A 10 2.31 1.66 22.00
C PHE A 10 3.18 2.33 20.94
N PRO A 11 3.93 1.56 20.13
CA PRO A 11 4.82 2.12 19.11
C PRO A 11 4.04 2.85 18.02
N GLU A 12 4.72 3.75 17.33
CA GLU A 12 4.28 4.23 16.02
C GLU A 12 4.39 3.08 15.02
N LEU A 13 3.42 2.95 14.12
CA LEU A 13 3.39 1.91 13.10
C LEU A 13 3.16 2.53 11.72
N ILE A 14 3.87 2.01 10.73
CA ILE A 14 3.81 2.50 9.34
C ILE A 14 3.34 1.35 8.44
N PHE A 15 2.20 1.55 7.78
CA PHE A 15 1.64 0.57 6.83
C PHE A 15 1.74 1.12 5.41
N GLY A 16 2.50 0.44 4.57
CA GLY A 16 2.63 0.74 3.15
C GLY A 16 1.73 -0.16 2.31
N PHE A 17 0.70 0.40 1.66
CA PHE A 17 -0.24 -0.37 0.88
C PHE A 17 0.24 -0.54 -0.57
N VAL A 18 0.24 -1.78 -1.03
CA VAL A 18 0.46 -2.20 -2.41
C VAL A 18 -0.87 -2.75 -2.93
N ALA A 19 -1.58 -1.96 -3.71
CA ALA A 19 -2.88 -2.35 -4.25
C ALA A 19 -2.86 -2.26 -5.77
N PRO A 20 -3.19 -3.34 -6.51
CA PRO A 20 -3.38 -3.25 -7.95
C PRO A 20 -4.59 -2.35 -8.26
N ILE A 21 -4.54 -1.67 -9.41
CA ILE A 21 -5.66 -0.85 -9.87
C ILE A 21 -6.94 -1.70 -9.96
N GLY A 22 -8.04 -1.12 -9.53
CA GLY A 22 -9.33 -1.80 -9.46
C GLY A 22 -9.58 -2.60 -8.17
N ALA A 23 -8.58 -2.78 -7.31
CA ALA A 23 -8.82 -3.31 -5.96
C ALA A 23 -9.41 -2.24 -5.04
N ASP A 24 -10.42 -2.60 -4.25
CA ASP A 24 -11.05 -1.67 -3.29
C ASP A 24 -10.18 -1.51 -2.03
N LEU A 25 -9.22 -0.61 -2.12
CA LEU A 25 -8.37 -0.26 -0.98
C LEU A 25 -9.17 0.35 0.19
N THR A 26 -10.30 0.97 -0.10
CA THR A 26 -11.10 1.72 0.91
C THR A 26 -11.59 0.81 2.02
N THR A 27 -12.10 -0.38 1.67
CA THR A 27 -12.57 -1.39 2.63
C THR A 27 -11.45 -1.84 3.56
N THR A 28 -10.26 -2.13 3.03
CA THR A 28 -9.12 -2.55 3.85
C THR A 28 -8.64 -1.43 4.77
N VAL A 29 -8.50 -0.20 4.26
CA VAL A 29 -8.10 0.96 5.06
C VAL A 29 -9.11 1.24 6.18
N ALA A 30 -10.41 1.10 5.90
CA ALA A 30 -11.47 1.25 6.91
C ALA A 30 -11.33 0.21 8.03
N ALA A 31 -10.98 -1.04 7.72
CA ALA A 31 -10.73 -2.09 8.69
C ALA A 31 -9.53 -1.74 9.60
N PHE A 32 -8.40 -1.30 9.03
CA PHE A 32 -7.24 -0.81 9.80
C PHE A 32 -7.62 0.36 10.70
N ARG A 33 -8.36 1.34 10.17
CA ARG A 33 -8.84 2.49 10.95
C ARG A 33 -9.71 2.06 12.12
N SER A 34 -10.63 1.12 11.91
CA SER A 34 -11.50 0.57 12.94
C SER A 34 -10.69 -0.13 14.02
N TYR A 35 -9.75 -1.02 13.66
CA TYR A 35 -8.90 -1.72 14.62
C TYR A 35 -8.10 -0.74 15.49
N PHE A 36 -7.36 0.16 14.86
CA PHE A 36 -6.51 1.12 15.57
C PHE A 36 -7.32 2.13 16.39
N GLY A 37 -8.50 2.51 15.90
CA GLY A 37 -9.43 3.37 16.64
C GLY A 37 -9.87 2.73 17.95
N ARG A 38 -10.25 1.44 17.96
CA ARG A 38 -10.60 0.69 19.17
C ARG A 38 -9.45 0.63 20.19
N ARG A 39 -8.20 0.67 19.73
CA ARG A 39 -7.01 0.68 20.60
C ARG A 39 -6.54 2.10 20.99
N GLY A 40 -7.28 3.13 20.63
CA GLY A 40 -6.97 4.53 20.92
C GLY A 40 -5.75 5.07 20.19
N TYR A 41 -5.41 4.48 19.04
CA TYR A 41 -4.38 5.01 18.14
C TYR A 41 -4.92 6.17 17.32
N ARG A 42 -4.07 7.15 17.07
CA ARG A 42 -4.28 8.14 16.02
C ARG A 42 -3.99 7.48 14.68
N VAL A 43 -4.93 7.54 13.74
CA VAL A 43 -4.74 7.02 12.39
C VAL A 43 -4.56 8.18 11.41
N ILE A 44 -3.46 8.16 10.66
CA ILE A 44 -3.13 9.20 9.67
C ILE A 44 -2.98 8.54 8.31
N GLU A 45 -3.85 8.92 7.38
CA GLU A 45 -3.75 8.48 5.99
C GLU A 45 -2.90 9.45 5.17
N ILE A 46 -2.04 8.87 4.33
CA ILE A 46 -1.21 9.58 3.37
C ILE A 46 -1.39 8.97 1.99
N LYS A 47 -1.97 9.71 1.07
CA LYS A 47 -2.00 9.34 -0.35
C LYS A 47 -0.75 9.89 -1.01
N VAL A 48 0.06 9.00 -1.59
CA VAL A 48 1.32 9.38 -2.23
C VAL A 48 1.08 10.37 -3.36
N THR A 49 0.01 10.18 -4.14
CA THR A 49 -0.35 11.03 -5.27
C THR A 49 -0.81 12.45 -4.90
N ASP A 50 -1.13 12.72 -3.61
CA ASP A 50 -1.52 14.08 -3.21
C ASP A 50 -0.36 15.10 -3.37
N ILE A 51 0.89 14.60 -3.38
CA ILE A 51 2.06 15.46 -3.59
C ILE A 51 2.12 16.03 -5.01
N TYR A 52 1.46 15.39 -5.99
CA TYR A 52 1.45 15.82 -7.38
C TYR A 52 0.91 17.24 -7.53
N ASN A 53 -0.08 17.63 -6.73
CA ASN A 53 -0.62 19.00 -6.74
C ASN A 53 0.42 20.06 -6.35
N VAL A 54 1.44 19.67 -5.59
CA VAL A 54 2.54 20.55 -5.20
C VAL A 54 3.66 20.46 -6.24
N LEU A 55 4.07 19.24 -6.62
CA LEU A 55 5.21 19.00 -7.49
C LEU A 55 5.00 19.54 -8.91
N GLN A 56 3.78 19.51 -9.44
CA GLN A 56 3.47 20.03 -10.77
C GLN A 56 3.80 21.54 -10.95
N ARG A 57 3.96 22.29 -9.84
CA ARG A 57 4.40 23.69 -9.87
C ARG A 57 5.89 23.85 -10.16
N TYR A 58 6.68 22.84 -9.88
CA TYR A 58 8.13 22.82 -10.03
C TYR A 58 8.58 21.91 -11.16
N ILE A 59 7.80 20.87 -11.43
CA ILE A 59 8.05 19.86 -12.45
C ILE A 59 6.77 19.75 -13.25
N VAL A 60 6.75 20.42 -14.39
CA VAL A 60 5.59 20.41 -15.29
C VAL A 60 5.37 19.00 -15.80
N PRO A 61 4.15 18.43 -15.68
CA PRO A 61 3.83 17.15 -16.29
C PRO A 61 3.94 17.23 -17.81
N ASP A 62 4.48 16.20 -18.46
CA ASP A 62 4.55 16.08 -19.92
C ASP A 62 3.13 16.10 -20.52
N GLU A 63 2.17 15.51 -19.82
CA GLU A 63 0.73 15.61 -20.10
C GLU A 63 0.02 16.21 -18.86
N PRO A 64 -0.83 17.25 -19.05
CA PRO A 64 -1.55 17.89 -17.95
C PRO A 64 -2.36 16.88 -17.14
N LEU A 65 -2.29 16.97 -15.81
CA LEU A 65 -3.03 16.08 -14.91
C LEU A 65 -4.53 16.23 -15.10
N ALA A 66 -5.16 15.26 -15.73
CA ALA A 66 -6.59 15.26 -15.99
C ALA A 66 -7.37 15.11 -14.68
N LYS A 67 -8.47 15.84 -14.54
CA LYS A 67 -9.43 15.68 -13.44
C LYS A 67 -10.58 14.76 -13.85
N SER A 68 -10.99 14.81 -15.10
CA SER A 68 -12.08 14.07 -15.71
C SER A 68 -11.74 13.82 -17.20
N PRO A 69 -12.24 12.73 -17.81
CA PRO A 69 -12.92 11.61 -17.19
C PRO A 69 -11.97 10.77 -16.28
N LEU A 70 -12.53 9.93 -15.41
CA LEU A 70 -11.75 9.26 -14.36
C LEU A 70 -10.66 8.33 -14.91
N HIS A 71 -10.92 7.60 -16.00
CA HIS A 71 -9.91 6.74 -16.64
C HIS A 71 -8.69 7.55 -17.15
N ARG A 72 -8.92 8.74 -17.73
CA ARG A 72 -7.84 9.64 -18.17
C ARG A 72 -7.07 10.19 -16.95
N ARG A 73 -7.77 10.47 -15.85
CA ARG A 73 -7.09 10.85 -14.61
C ARG A 73 -6.11 9.79 -14.15
N TYR A 74 -6.51 8.51 -14.16
CA TYR A 74 -5.59 7.42 -13.80
C TYR A 74 -4.36 7.40 -14.73
N ALA A 75 -4.58 7.45 -16.05
CA ALA A 75 -3.50 7.41 -17.03
C ALA A 75 -2.49 8.56 -16.85
N THR A 76 -2.97 9.80 -16.72
CA THR A 76 -2.08 10.97 -16.55
C THR A 76 -1.35 10.97 -15.21
N TYR A 77 -1.96 10.43 -14.13
CA TYR A 77 -1.31 10.28 -12.83
C TYR A 77 -0.25 9.19 -12.84
N ILE A 78 -0.46 8.08 -13.57
CA ILE A 78 0.57 7.05 -13.78
C ILE A 78 1.74 7.63 -14.55
N ALA A 79 1.48 8.29 -15.69
CA ALA A 79 2.50 8.91 -16.54
C ALA A 79 3.35 9.92 -15.74
N TYR A 80 2.72 10.78 -14.97
CA TYR A 80 3.44 11.75 -14.15
C TYR A 80 4.27 11.09 -13.03
N GLY A 81 3.77 10.02 -12.41
CA GLY A 81 4.55 9.23 -11.45
C GLY A 81 5.81 8.65 -12.08
N ASN A 82 5.72 8.13 -13.32
CA ASN A 82 6.86 7.61 -14.07
C ASN A 82 7.84 8.74 -14.45
N GLN A 83 7.34 9.90 -14.87
CA GLN A 83 8.16 11.08 -15.17
C GLN A 83 8.95 11.53 -13.92
N LEU A 84 8.33 11.57 -12.75
CA LEU A 84 9.00 11.91 -11.50
C LEU A 84 10.11 10.91 -11.16
N ARG A 85 9.86 9.60 -11.31
CA ARG A 85 10.86 8.57 -11.09
C ARG A 85 12.02 8.69 -12.06
N ALA A 86 11.76 8.87 -13.34
CA ALA A 86 12.78 9.06 -14.36
C ALA A 86 13.66 10.30 -14.10
N LYS A 87 13.06 11.36 -13.56
CA LYS A 87 13.77 12.63 -13.32
C LYS A 87 14.62 12.61 -12.05
N PHE A 88 14.22 11.86 -11.03
CA PHE A 88 14.89 11.87 -9.74
C PHE A 88 15.44 10.49 -9.37
N ASP A 89 14.53 9.57 -8.98
CA ASP A 89 14.86 8.23 -8.51
C ASP A 89 13.58 7.39 -8.42
N ASP A 90 13.69 6.07 -8.56
CA ASP A 90 12.55 5.16 -8.50
C ASP A 90 11.86 5.11 -7.13
N ALA A 91 12.55 5.53 -6.06
CA ALA A 91 11.99 5.64 -4.70
C ALA A 91 11.43 7.05 -4.36
N ILE A 92 11.43 8.00 -5.31
CA ILE A 92 11.04 9.40 -5.05
C ILE A 92 9.67 9.53 -4.36
N LEU A 93 8.70 8.70 -4.73
CA LEU A 93 7.37 8.77 -4.14
C LEU A 93 7.36 8.29 -2.67
N ALA A 94 8.18 7.31 -2.32
CA ALA A 94 8.38 6.91 -0.93
C ALA A 94 9.11 8.01 -0.14
N ALA A 95 10.13 8.65 -0.71
CA ALA A 95 10.82 9.78 -0.08
C ALA A 95 9.84 10.93 0.22
N THR A 96 8.91 11.23 -0.69
CA THR A 96 7.87 12.24 -0.45
C THR A 96 6.89 11.82 0.64
N ALA A 97 6.55 10.52 0.73
CA ALA A 97 5.72 9.99 1.80
C ALA A 97 6.41 10.10 3.16
N ILE A 98 7.70 9.77 3.25
CA ILE A 98 8.51 9.94 4.47
C ILE A 98 8.50 11.41 4.92
N ARG A 99 8.74 12.34 4.01
CA ARG A 99 8.64 13.78 4.30
C ARG A 99 7.27 14.17 4.85
N ARG A 100 6.18 13.59 4.31
CA ARG A 100 4.81 13.85 4.82
C ARG A 100 4.61 13.27 6.22
N VAL A 101 5.12 12.07 6.50
CA VAL A 101 5.11 11.49 7.86
C VAL A 101 5.82 12.44 8.84
N MET A 102 7.03 12.90 8.50
CA MET A 102 7.76 13.86 9.33
C MET A 102 6.96 15.15 9.57
N SER A 103 6.38 15.73 8.52
CA SER A 103 5.53 16.93 8.65
C SER A 103 4.30 16.70 9.53
N LYS A 104 3.72 15.49 9.52
CA LYS A 104 2.61 15.15 10.41
C LYS A 104 3.06 14.97 11.84
N ARG A 105 4.20 14.33 12.09
CA ARG A 105 4.80 14.19 13.43
C ARG A 105 4.98 15.55 14.11
N LEU A 106 5.55 16.52 13.41
CA LEU A 106 5.75 17.89 13.93
C LEU A 106 4.46 18.61 14.34
N LYS A 107 3.30 18.13 13.87
CA LYS A 107 1.97 18.66 14.23
C LYS A 107 1.31 17.89 15.36
N ILE A 108 1.82 16.73 15.74
CA ILE A 108 1.20 15.84 16.72
C ILE A 108 1.56 16.26 18.16
N GLY A 109 2.83 16.57 18.39
CA GLY A 109 3.34 16.88 19.70
C GLY A 109 4.63 17.68 19.64
N ARG A 110 5.14 18.07 20.81
CA ARG A 110 6.37 18.86 20.97
C ARG A 110 7.57 18.02 21.40
N THR A 111 7.31 16.86 22.00
CA THR A 111 8.37 15.96 22.46
C THR A 111 8.53 14.76 21.51
N PRO A 112 9.73 14.14 21.45
CA PRO A 112 9.95 12.94 20.67
C PRO A 112 9.02 11.79 21.05
N GLU A 113 8.70 11.62 22.34
CA GLU A 113 7.81 10.58 22.85
C GLU A 113 6.38 10.75 22.33
N GLU A 114 5.90 11.99 22.24
CA GLU A 114 4.59 12.31 21.67
C GLU A 114 4.56 12.04 20.16
N HIS A 115 5.67 12.30 19.46
CA HIS A 115 5.78 12.08 18.02
C HIS A 115 5.72 10.60 17.65
N PHE A 116 6.35 9.73 18.43
CA PHE A 116 6.59 8.32 18.06
C PHE A 116 5.68 7.32 18.75
N SER A 117 4.65 7.78 19.45
CA SER A 117 3.75 6.90 20.16
C SER A 117 2.32 6.92 19.61
N LYS A 118 1.64 5.78 19.77
CA LYS A 118 0.18 5.65 19.53
C LYS A 118 -0.32 6.22 18.20
N THR A 119 0.46 6.10 17.14
CA THR A 119 0.11 6.59 15.82
C THR A 119 0.30 5.51 14.77
N ALA A 120 -0.70 5.28 13.94
CA ALA A 120 -0.63 4.40 12.78
C ALA A 120 -0.73 5.25 11.49
N PHE A 121 0.30 5.20 10.66
CA PHE A 121 0.31 5.83 9.35
C PHE A 121 -0.11 4.80 8.30
N LEU A 122 -1.13 5.11 7.53
CA LEU A 122 -1.64 4.31 6.42
C LEU A 122 -1.27 5.01 5.11
N ILE A 123 -0.25 4.49 4.41
CA ILE A 123 0.34 5.16 3.24
C ILE A 123 -0.09 4.43 1.97
N HIS A 124 -0.81 5.09 1.10
CA HIS A 124 -1.30 4.59 -0.18
C HIS A 124 -0.44 5.17 -1.29
N GLN A 125 -0.22 4.58 -2.28
CA GLN A 125 -0.18 3.28 -2.95
C GLN A 125 1.21 3.15 -3.53
N PHE A 126 1.98 2.20 -3.07
CA PHE A 126 3.31 1.95 -3.62
C PHE A 126 3.21 0.98 -4.81
N LYS A 127 4.12 1.13 -5.78
CA LYS A 127 4.07 0.42 -7.06
C LYS A 127 5.41 -0.19 -7.46
N ARG A 128 6.47 0.09 -6.71
CA ARG A 128 7.82 -0.34 -7.04
C ARG A 128 8.58 -0.86 -5.80
N LYS A 129 9.54 -1.75 -6.08
CA LYS A 129 10.38 -2.36 -5.05
C LYS A 129 11.23 -1.31 -4.33
N GLU A 130 11.78 -0.38 -5.06
CA GLU A 130 12.65 0.68 -4.58
C GLU A 130 11.93 1.56 -3.54
N GLU A 131 10.63 1.78 -3.73
CA GLU A 131 9.77 2.50 -2.78
C GLU A 131 9.64 1.73 -1.45
N ILE A 132 9.42 0.42 -1.52
CA ILE A 132 9.30 -0.46 -0.34
C ILE A 132 10.63 -0.60 0.38
N ASP A 133 11.72 -0.81 -0.38
CA ASP A 133 13.06 -0.97 0.19
C ASP A 133 13.49 0.29 0.97
N LEU A 134 13.20 1.49 0.43
CA LEU A 134 13.46 2.74 1.14
C LEU A 134 12.68 2.84 2.45
N LEU A 135 11.40 2.47 2.44
CA LEU A 135 10.57 2.50 3.65
C LEU A 135 11.05 1.47 4.69
N ARG A 136 11.44 0.27 4.26
CA ARG A 136 12.04 -0.74 5.13
C ARG A 136 13.37 -0.24 5.73
N ALA A 137 14.20 0.43 4.94
CA ALA A 137 15.46 1.00 5.41
C ALA A 137 15.25 2.11 6.45
N VAL A 138 14.24 2.97 6.26
CA VAL A 138 13.99 4.12 7.15
C VAL A 138 13.25 3.70 8.44
N TYR A 139 12.25 2.83 8.34
CA TYR A 139 11.37 2.50 9.48
C TYR A 139 11.67 1.13 10.11
N GLY A 140 12.46 0.30 9.45
CA GLY A 140 12.84 -1.02 9.96
C GLY A 140 11.63 -1.87 10.34
N ARG A 141 11.62 -2.37 11.57
CA ARG A 141 10.57 -3.25 12.10
C ARG A 141 9.22 -2.57 12.35
N LEU A 142 9.14 -1.25 12.23
CA LEU A 142 7.89 -0.50 12.37
C LEU A 142 7.13 -0.36 11.05
N PHE A 143 7.76 -0.76 9.94
CA PHE A 143 7.14 -0.76 8.62
C PHE A 143 6.56 -2.14 8.28
N PHE A 144 5.33 -2.13 7.79
CA PHE A 144 4.62 -3.31 7.30
C PHE A 144 4.09 -3.06 5.90
N GLN A 145 4.45 -3.91 4.97
CA GLN A 145 3.87 -3.91 3.63
C GLN A 145 2.56 -4.70 3.64
N VAL A 146 1.49 -4.06 3.21
CA VAL A 146 0.16 -4.65 3.06
C VAL A 146 -0.20 -4.73 1.59
N SER A 147 -0.25 -5.94 1.03
CA SER A 147 -0.70 -6.16 -0.34
C SER A 147 -2.20 -6.48 -0.38
N ILE A 148 -2.91 -5.95 -1.38
CA ILE A 148 -4.35 -6.14 -1.53
C ILE A 148 -4.61 -7.10 -2.68
N TYR A 149 -5.15 -8.28 -2.37
CA TYR A 149 -5.53 -9.25 -3.38
C TYR A 149 -7.00 -9.08 -3.79
N SER A 150 -7.22 -9.09 -5.09
CA SER A 150 -8.54 -9.20 -5.71
C SER A 150 -8.39 -9.80 -7.10
N ARG A 151 -9.29 -10.72 -7.46
CA ARG A 151 -9.28 -11.38 -8.78
C ARG A 151 -9.38 -10.35 -9.90
N ARG A 152 -8.66 -10.59 -11.00
CA ARG A 152 -8.62 -9.67 -12.15
C ARG A 152 -10.02 -9.31 -12.65
N GLY A 153 -10.92 -10.29 -12.80
CA GLY A 153 -12.31 -10.03 -13.23
C GLY A 153 -13.06 -9.08 -12.29
N ALA A 154 -12.94 -9.28 -10.97
CA ALA A 154 -13.56 -8.40 -9.98
C ALA A 154 -12.99 -6.97 -10.05
N ARG A 155 -11.68 -6.81 -10.30
CA ARG A 155 -11.04 -5.50 -10.47
C ARG A 155 -11.53 -4.79 -11.73
N VAL A 156 -11.66 -5.51 -12.86
CA VAL A 156 -12.21 -4.96 -14.11
C VAL A 156 -13.65 -4.48 -13.89
N ASP A 157 -14.49 -5.30 -13.27
CA ASP A 157 -15.89 -4.95 -13.01
C ASP A 157 -16.02 -3.77 -12.06
N TYR A 158 -15.24 -3.75 -10.98
CA TYR A 158 -15.21 -2.62 -10.03
C TYR A 158 -14.79 -1.32 -10.72
N LEU A 159 -13.73 -1.35 -11.50
CA LEU A 159 -13.19 -0.17 -12.18
C LEU A 159 -14.14 0.34 -13.26
N SER A 160 -14.74 -0.56 -14.04
CA SER A 160 -15.73 -0.22 -15.07
C SER A 160 -16.95 0.48 -14.47
N ARG A 161 -17.48 -0.04 -13.34
CA ARG A 161 -18.58 0.60 -12.61
C ARG A 161 -18.19 1.96 -12.06
N LYS A 162 -16.99 2.09 -11.54
CA LYS A 162 -16.45 3.35 -11.02
C LYS A 162 -16.33 4.42 -12.11
N PHE A 163 -15.89 4.04 -13.32
CA PHE A 163 -15.85 4.95 -14.46
C PHE A 163 -17.26 5.36 -14.89
N ALA A 164 -18.17 4.40 -15.02
CA ALA A 164 -19.54 4.68 -15.36
C ALA A 164 -20.21 5.64 -14.37
N SER A 165 -20.02 5.41 -13.07
CA SER A 165 -20.53 6.28 -12.01
C SER A 165 -19.94 7.68 -12.08
N SER A 166 -18.64 7.80 -12.34
CA SER A 166 -17.97 9.10 -12.48
C SER A 166 -18.49 9.92 -13.67
N ASP A 167 -18.86 9.25 -14.74
CA ASP A 167 -19.38 9.88 -15.96
C ASP A 167 -20.91 9.94 -16.00
N HIS A 168 -21.58 9.62 -14.87
CA HIS A 168 -23.06 9.55 -14.77
C HIS A 168 -23.70 8.67 -15.84
N ALA A 169 -23.01 7.60 -16.25
CA ALA A 169 -23.47 6.69 -17.29
C ALA A 169 -24.23 5.50 -16.73
N THR A 170 -25.29 5.09 -17.40
CA THR A 170 -26.13 3.95 -17.00
C THR A 170 -25.51 2.58 -17.30
N GLY A 171 -24.58 2.49 -18.27
CA GLY A 171 -23.92 1.25 -18.68
C GLY A 171 -22.42 1.25 -18.37
N HIS A 172 -21.95 0.23 -17.64
CA HIS A 172 -20.51 0.11 -17.30
C HIS A 172 -19.69 -0.70 -18.31
N LEU A 173 -20.33 -1.52 -19.15
CA LEU A 173 -19.65 -2.42 -20.10
C LEU A 173 -18.76 -1.67 -21.11
N ARG A 174 -19.19 -0.48 -21.53
CA ARG A 174 -18.40 0.36 -22.45
C ARG A 174 -17.03 0.79 -21.88
N TYR A 175 -16.88 0.77 -20.55
CA TYR A 175 -15.64 1.12 -19.87
C TYR A 175 -14.72 -0.08 -19.61
N ARG A 176 -15.16 -1.30 -19.98
CA ARG A 176 -14.42 -2.52 -19.69
C ARG A 176 -13.01 -2.51 -20.33
N HIS A 177 -12.93 -2.11 -21.60
CA HIS A 177 -11.65 -2.02 -22.31
C HIS A 177 -10.68 -1.05 -21.61
N ALA A 178 -11.12 0.17 -21.30
CA ALA A 178 -10.30 1.15 -20.59
C ALA A 178 -9.87 0.65 -19.18
N ALA A 179 -10.70 -0.12 -18.51
CA ALA A 179 -10.37 -0.73 -17.23
C ALA A 179 -9.30 -1.83 -17.39
N GLU A 180 -9.41 -2.68 -18.42
CA GLU A 180 -8.46 -3.75 -18.73
C GLU A 180 -7.08 -3.18 -19.12
N GLU A 181 -7.03 -2.14 -19.94
CA GLU A 181 -5.80 -1.44 -20.31
C GLU A 181 -5.07 -0.88 -19.08
N LEU A 182 -5.78 -0.17 -18.20
CA LEU A 182 -5.18 0.40 -16.99
C LEU A 182 -4.69 -0.68 -16.02
N ILE A 183 -5.40 -1.79 -15.90
CA ILE A 183 -4.98 -2.92 -15.07
C ILE A 183 -3.70 -3.54 -15.65
N GLN A 184 -3.61 -3.70 -16.97
CA GLN A 184 -2.41 -4.25 -17.61
C GLN A 184 -1.18 -3.36 -17.38
N VAL A 185 -1.34 -2.04 -17.51
CA VAL A 185 -0.26 -1.07 -17.24
C VAL A 185 0.19 -1.13 -15.77
N ASP A 186 -0.74 -1.29 -14.83
CA ASP A 186 -0.44 -1.32 -13.40
C ASP A 186 0.27 -2.62 -12.97
N GLU A 187 -0.10 -3.75 -13.55
CA GLU A 187 0.48 -5.06 -13.22
C GLU A 187 1.95 -5.13 -13.61
N ASP A 188 2.27 -4.82 -14.84
CA ASP A 188 3.66 -4.71 -15.33
C ASP A 188 3.69 -3.81 -16.58
N GLU A 189 4.19 -2.60 -16.44
CA GLU A 189 4.35 -1.65 -17.53
C GLU A 189 5.58 -2.05 -18.36
N VAL A 190 5.41 -3.10 -19.17
CA VAL A 190 6.46 -3.67 -20.01
C VAL A 190 7.03 -2.60 -20.95
N GLY A 191 8.36 -2.53 -21.02
CA GLY A 191 9.08 -1.59 -21.92
C GLY A 191 9.33 -0.20 -21.32
N LYS A 192 8.81 0.12 -20.12
CA LYS A 192 9.15 1.36 -19.41
C LYS A 192 10.04 1.09 -18.20
N LEU A 193 11.26 1.61 -18.22
CA LEU A 193 12.27 1.41 -17.16
C LEU A 193 11.74 1.85 -15.79
N HIS A 194 11.05 2.98 -15.73
CA HIS A 194 10.50 3.58 -14.51
C HIS A 194 8.98 3.30 -14.33
N GLY A 195 8.43 2.35 -15.09
CA GLY A 195 7.03 1.95 -15.07
C GLY A 195 6.61 1.23 -13.79
N GLN A 196 5.31 1.04 -13.62
CA GLN A 196 4.73 0.32 -12.47
C GLN A 196 5.03 -1.18 -12.56
N ARG A 197 5.26 -1.84 -11.42
CA ARG A 197 5.62 -3.25 -11.31
C ARG A 197 5.00 -3.90 -10.07
N VAL A 198 3.69 -3.72 -9.90
CA VAL A 198 2.95 -4.23 -8.73
C VAL A 198 3.11 -5.73 -8.56
N ALA A 199 3.08 -6.50 -9.65
CA ALA A 199 3.23 -7.96 -9.60
C ALA A 199 4.54 -8.41 -8.94
N LYS A 200 5.64 -7.65 -9.12
CA LYS A 200 6.96 -8.00 -8.58
C LYS A 200 7.11 -7.79 -7.07
N ILE A 201 6.34 -6.86 -6.50
CA ILE A 201 6.42 -6.52 -5.08
C ILE A 201 5.29 -7.13 -4.25
N PHE A 202 4.29 -7.68 -4.92
CA PHE A 202 3.06 -8.16 -4.28
C PHE A 202 3.33 -9.26 -3.24
N HIS A 203 4.23 -10.18 -3.58
CA HIS A 203 4.52 -11.37 -2.76
C HIS A 203 5.46 -11.10 -1.58
N ASP A 204 6.14 -9.96 -1.54
CA ASP A 204 7.06 -9.57 -0.46
C ASP A 204 6.31 -8.93 0.73
N ALA A 205 4.99 -8.98 0.74
CA ALA A 205 4.14 -8.37 1.75
C ALA A 205 4.24 -9.11 3.09
N ASP A 206 4.19 -8.34 4.18
CA ASP A 206 4.03 -8.85 5.54
C ASP A 206 2.60 -9.35 5.80
N PHE A 207 1.64 -8.81 5.04
CA PHE A 207 0.23 -9.20 5.08
C PHE A 207 -0.44 -9.04 3.71
N ILE A 208 -1.23 -10.03 3.31
CA ILE A 208 -2.07 -9.99 2.10
C ILE A 208 -3.53 -9.95 2.51
N ALA A 209 -4.19 -8.81 2.28
CA ALA A 209 -5.63 -8.66 2.49
C ALA A 209 -6.39 -9.21 1.27
N ASN A 210 -7.21 -10.22 1.48
CA ASN A 210 -7.97 -10.89 0.42
C ASN A 210 -9.38 -10.28 0.30
N LEU A 211 -9.62 -9.52 -0.79
CA LEU A 211 -10.92 -8.91 -1.08
C LEU A 211 -11.91 -9.83 -1.82
N ASP A 212 -11.54 -11.06 -2.14
CA ASP A 212 -12.50 -12.01 -2.72
C ASP A 212 -13.56 -12.49 -1.70
N ALA A 213 -13.28 -12.27 -0.40
CA ALA A 213 -14.22 -12.44 0.70
C ALA A 213 -14.24 -11.14 1.53
N PRO A 214 -14.82 -10.04 1.01
CA PRO A 214 -14.72 -8.71 1.62
C PRO A 214 -15.37 -8.62 3.01
N GLU A 215 -16.34 -9.46 3.32
CA GLU A 215 -16.97 -9.59 4.64
C GLU A 215 -15.99 -10.03 5.73
N ASN A 216 -14.91 -10.68 5.36
CA ASN A 216 -13.89 -11.19 6.28
C ASN A 216 -12.71 -10.23 6.48
N ILE A 217 -12.66 -9.09 5.78
CA ILE A 217 -11.51 -8.17 5.84
C ILE A 217 -11.25 -7.68 7.26
N GLY A 218 -12.29 -7.38 8.02
CA GLY A 218 -12.15 -6.98 9.43
C GLY A 218 -11.41 -8.02 10.25
N ASN A 219 -11.81 -9.29 10.15
CA ASN A 219 -11.19 -10.40 10.85
C ASN A 219 -9.74 -10.66 10.41
N GLN A 220 -9.45 -10.53 9.10
CA GLN A 220 -8.10 -10.66 8.56
C GLN A 220 -7.17 -9.58 9.12
N VAL A 221 -7.62 -8.32 9.15
CA VAL A 221 -6.86 -7.18 9.68
C VAL A 221 -6.70 -7.29 11.19
N ASP A 222 -7.76 -7.63 11.92
CA ASP A 222 -7.72 -7.81 13.38
C ASP A 222 -6.67 -8.88 13.73
N ARG A 223 -6.71 -10.05 13.08
CA ARG A 223 -5.73 -11.12 13.29
C ARG A 223 -4.30 -10.66 13.02
N PHE A 224 -4.05 -10.00 11.90
CA PHE A 224 -2.72 -9.49 11.56
C PHE A 224 -2.20 -8.49 12.58
N CYS A 225 -3.03 -7.53 12.96
CA CYS A 225 -2.65 -6.51 13.94
C CYS A 225 -2.44 -7.11 15.34
N GLU A 226 -3.24 -8.09 15.76
CA GLU A 226 -3.01 -8.80 17.03
C GLU A 226 -1.65 -9.51 17.06
N LEU A 227 -1.22 -10.07 15.93
CA LEU A 227 0.13 -10.67 15.81
C LEU A 227 1.23 -9.61 15.95
N ILE A 228 1.06 -8.42 15.36
CA ILE A 228 2.01 -7.29 15.52
C ILE A 228 2.15 -6.92 17.00
N PHE A 229 1.05 -6.91 17.75
CA PHE A 229 1.06 -6.60 19.18
C PHE A 229 1.46 -7.78 20.07
N GLY A 230 1.81 -8.92 19.48
CA GLY A 230 2.32 -10.09 20.21
C GLY A 230 1.26 -10.83 21.00
N SER A 231 0.04 -10.95 20.46
CA SER A 231 -1.04 -11.71 21.08
C SER A 231 -0.67 -13.20 21.19
N ASN A 232 -0.67 -13.72 22.40
CA ASN A 232 -0.38 -15.14 22.67
C ASN A 232 -1.58 -16.08 22.40
N SER A 233 -2.75 -15.52 22.08
CA SER A 233 -3.97 -16.28 21.80
C SER A 233 -4.09 -16.75 20.34
N ILE A 234 -3.18 -16.28 19.47
CA ILE A 234 -3.20 -16.58 18.04
C ILE A 234 -2.13 -17.60 17.70
N SER A 235 -2.56 -18.76 17.22
CA SER A 235 -1.68 -19.79 16.66
C SER A 235 -1.75 -19.80 15.13
N PRO A 236 -0.72 -20.34 14.44
CA PRO A 236 -0.76 -20.51 12.99
C PRO A 236 -1.95 -21.41 12.57
N THR A 237 -2.60 -21.05 11.47
CA THR A 237 -3.55 -21.95 10.81
C THR A 237 -2.82 -23.14 10.19
N ARG A 238 -3.56 -24.18 9.80
CA ARG A 238 -2.98 -25.33 9.08
C ARG A 238 -2.22 -24.91 7.82
N THR A 239 -2.77 -23.97 7.07
CA THR A 239 -2.15 -23.46 5.84
C THR A 239 -0.87 -22.68 6.14
N GLU A 240 -0.89 -21.77 7.11
CA GLU A 240 0.29 -21.01 7.54
C GLU A 240 1.40 -21.94 8.04
N TYR A 241 1.05 -22.94 8.85
CA TYR A 241 2.01 -23.93 9.34
C TYR A 241 2.58 -24.79 8.22
N GLY A 242 1.73 -25.25 7.28
CA GLY A 242 2.19 -25.98 6.09
C GLY A 242 3.13 -25.17 5.21
N LEU A 243 2.84 -23.90 4.99
CA LEU A 243 3.71 -22.98 4.23
C LEU A 243 5.04 -22.74 4.96
N PHE A 244 5.02 -22.60 6.28
CA PHE A 244 6.24 -22.49 7.08
C PHE A 244 7.14 -23.73 6.93
N LEU A 245 6.58 -24.93 7.04
CA LEU A 245 7.31 -26.18 6.83
C LEU A 245 7.86 -26.29 5.41
N ALA A 246 7.08 -25.94 4.40
CA ALA A 246 7.53 -25.92 3.00
C ALA A 246 8.70 -24.95 2.80
N LYS A 247 8.62 -23.74 3.37
CA LYS A 247 9.71 -22.77 3.33
C LYS A 247 10.96 -23.28 4.06
N ALA A 248 10.80 -23.89 5.23
CA ALA A 248 11.91 -24.46 5.97
C ALA A 248 12.58 -25.61 5.19
N ALA A 249 11.80 -26.49 4.55
CA ALA A 249 12.33 -27.55 3.70
C ALA A 249 13.07 -26.97 2.47
N ALA A 250 12.54 -25.90 1.88
CA ALA A 250 13.15 -25.25 0.72
C ALA A 250 14.54 -24.66 1.02
N LEU A 251 14.84 -24.29 2.26
CA LEU A 251 16.19 -23.84 2.65
C LEU A 251 17.28 -24.92 2.51
N ARG A 252 16.88 -26.20 2.44
CA ARG A 252 17.79 -27.33 2.29
C ARG A 252 17.88 -27.85 0.85
N THR A 253 17.15 -27.26 -0.07
CA THR A 253 17.22 -27.71 -1.48
C THR A 253 18.49 -27.18 -2.15
N LEU A 254 19.10 -28.05 -2.94
CA LEU A 254 20.27 -27.73 -3.79
C LEU A 254 19.85 -27.31 -5.20
N ASP A 255 18.55 -27.13 -5.44
CA ASP A 255 18.07 -26.66 -6.73
C ASP A 255 18.48 -25.18 -6.95
N LEU A 256 19.40 -24.99 -7.89
CA LEU A 256 19.95 -23.69 -8.26
C LEU A 256 19.17 -23.02 -9.41
N SER A 257 18.09 -23.63 -9.90
CA SER A 257 17.26 -23.12 -11.01
C SER A 257 16.20 -22.08 -10.56
N ARG A 258 16.45 -21.36 -9.49
CA ARG A 258 15.55 -20.35 -8.90
C ARG A 258 15.88 -18.95 -9.35
#